data_6ef4135a3d378d81727bb75b11e6efe6
#
_entry.id   6ef4135a3d378d81727bb75b11e6efe6
#
_cell.length_a   1.000
_cell.length_b   1.000
_cell.length_c   1.000
_cell.angle_alpha   90.00
_cell.angle_beta   90.00
_cell.angle_gamma   90.00
#
_symmetry.space_group_name_H-M   'P 1'
#
loop_
_entity.id
_entity.type
_entity.pdbx_description
1 polymer ?
#
loop_
_entity_poly.entity_id
_entity_poly.type
_entity_poly.pdbx_seq_one_letter_code
_entity_poly.pdbx_strand_id
1 'polypeptide(L)'
;IIAPKGLVVGQEIMNGPESPIKVGNALPLRNIPVGSTIHCIELLPGKGAQLVRAAGAFAQLVAREGEYAQIRLRSGEVRRVLIECRATIGTVGNEENSLRELGKAGATRWRGIRPTVRGVAMNPVDHPHGGGEGKTGTGRAPVTPWGQLTKGYRTRNSKRTDSMIVSRRNRK
;
A
#
# COMPACT_ATOMS: atom_id res chain seq x y z
N ILE A 1 18.53 3.16 3.50
CA ILE A 1 17.21 3.69 3.13
C ILE A 1 16.53 2.80 2.10
N ILE A 2 15.22 2.98 1.91
CA ILE A 2 14.55 2.47 0.72
C ILE A 2 14.94 3.38 -0.44
N ALA A 3 15.64 2.84 -1.45
CA ALA A 3 16.17 3.62 -2.54
C ALA A 3 15.07 4.26 -3.38
N PRO A 4 15.01 5.59 -3.49
CA PRO A 4 14.12 6.27 -4.41
C PRO A 4 14.58 6.11 -5.86
N LYS A 5 13.68 6.34 -6.80
CA LYS A 5 13.98 6.37 -8.23
C LYS A 5 14.97 7.48 -8.53
N GLY A 6 16.05 7.16 -9.23
CA GLY A 6 17.09 8.11 -9.63
C GLY A 6 18.18 8.37 -8.58
N LEU A 7 18.21 7.62 -7.47
CA LEU A 7 19.30 7.71 -6.50
C LEU A 7 20.58 7.08 -7.09
N VAL A 8 21.69 7.77 -6.93
CA VAL A 8 23.02 7.32 -7.42
C VAL A 8 23.91 6.95 -6.22
N VAL A 9 24.78 5.95 -6.40
CA VAL A 9 25.79 5.56 -5.40
C VAL A 9 26.71 6.74 -5.11
N GLY A 10 26.97 7.04 -3.82
CA GLY A 10 27.76 8.19 -3.39
C GLY A 10 26.97 9.48 -3.20
N GLN A 11 25.68 9.51 -3.53
CA GLN A 11 24.83 10.67 -3.27
C GLN A 11 24.60 10.83 -1.75
N GLU A 12 24.90 12.01 -1.24
CA GLU A 12 24.59 12.37 0.14
C GLU A 12 23.10 12.60 0.34
N ILE A 13 22.58 12.07 1.43
CA ILE A 13 21.18 12.22 1.85
C ILE A 13 21.11 12.85 3.24
N MET A 14 20.11 13.71 3.44
CA MET A 14 19.90 14.41 4.70
C MET A 14 18.54 14.07 5.29
N ASN A 15 18.48 14.06 6.61
CA ASN A 15 17.23 13.85 7.36
C ASN A 15 17.09 14.92 8.43
N GLY A 16 16.10 15.76 8.31
CA GLY A 16 15.84 16.84 9.28
C GLY A 16 14.98 17.95 8.69
N PRO A 17 14.54 18.91 9.53
CA PRO A 17 13.69 20.01 9.07
C PRO A 17 14.39 20.95 8.07
N GLU A 18 15.71 21.08 8.15
CA GLU A 18 16.52 21.95 7.30
C GLU A 18 17.08 21.25 6.05
N SER A 19 16.70 19.99 5.84
CA SER A 19 17.17 19.24 4.67
C SER A 19 16.67 19.90 3.38
N PRO A 20 17.51 20.01 2.33
CA PRO A 20 17.07 20.52 1.04
C PRO A 20 16.04 19.58 0.39
N ILE A 21 15.13 20.15 -0.44
CA ILE A 21 14.09 19.40 -1.13
C ILE A 21 14.72 18.68 -2.33
N LYS A 22 15.42 17.58 -2.05
CA LYS A 22 16.07 16.72 -3.05
C LYS A 22 15.56 15.29 -2.89
N VAL A 23 15.54 14.54 -3.99
CA VAL A 23 15.15 13.11 -3.97
C VAL A 23 16.05 12.34 -3.01
N GLY A 24 15.43 11.57 -2.10
CA GLY A 24 16.13 10.81 -1.06
C GLY A 24 16.18 11.48 0.31
N ASN A 25 16.02 12.79 0.38
CA ASN A 25 16.00 13.51 1.65
C ASN A 25 14.67 13.33 2.39
N ALA A 26 14.73 13.23 3.71
CA ALA A 26 13.58 13.08 4.58
C ALA A 26 13.33 14.33 5.42
N LEU A 27 12.12 14.83 5.40
CA LEU A 27 11.68 16.05 6.10
C LEU A 27 10.34 15.83 6.80
N PRO A 28 10.04 16.64 7.85
CA PRO A 28 8.68 16.78 8.35
C PRO A 28 7.74 17.30 7.25
N LEU A 29 6.49 16.82 7.22
CA LEU A 29 5.51 17.22 6.20
C LEU A 29 5.25 18.73 6.17
N ARG A 30 5.44 19.43 7.29
CA ARG A 30 5.33 20.89 7.35
C ARG A 30 6.35 21.62 6.45
N ASN A 31 7.52 21.03 6.22
CA ASN A 31 8.61 21.62 5.45
C ASN A 31 8.60 21.18 3.98
N ILE A 32 7.71 20.26 3.59
CA ILE A 32 7.60 19.76 2.23
C ILE A 32 6.57 20.62 1.46
N PRO A 33 6.90 21.15 0.28
CA PRO A 33 5.94 21.91 -0.54
C PRO A 33 4.72 21.08 -0.92
N VAL A 34 3.55 21.71 -0.95
CA VAL A 34 2.32 21.12 -1.49
C VAL A 34 2.53 20.77 -2.97
N GLY A 35 1.96 19.66 -3.41
CA GLY A 35 2.17 19.11 -4.76
C GLY A 35 3.35 18.16 -4.88
N SER A 36 4.27 18.13 -3.89
CA SER A 36 5.44 17.24 -3.93
C SER A 36 5.05 15.77 -3.91
N THR A 37 5.83 14.98 -4.66
CA THR A 37 5.76 13.51 -4.61
C THR A 37 6.63 13.01 -3.47
N ILE A 38 6.07 12.17 -2.61
CA ILE A 38 6.69 11.67 -1.39
C ILE A 38 6.49 10.16 -1.22
N HIS A 39 7.36 9.54 -0.45
CA HIS A 39 7.27 8.14 -0.06
C HIS A 39 7.77 7.92 1.38
N CYS A 40 7.74 6.70 1.89
CA CYS A 40 8.20 6.36 3.24
C CYS A 40 7.62 7.28 4.33
N ILE A 41 6.29 7.39 4.37
CA ILE A 41 5.58 8.34 5.21
C ILE A 41 5.31 7.72 6.59
N GLU A 42 5.58 8.47 7.65
CA GLU A 42 5.20 8.12 9.01
C GLU A 42 3.69 8.31 9.23
N LEU A 43 3.10 7.50 10.12
CA LEU A 43 1.73 7.67 10.60
C LEU A 43 1.66 8.37 11.96
N LEU A 44 2.73 8.24 12.75
CA LEU A 44 2.94 8.92 14.01
C LEU A 44 4.38 9.44 14.02
N PRO A 45 4.62 10.65 14.54
CA PRO A 45 5.97 11.22 14.61
C PRO A 45 6.94 10.29 15.33
N GLY A 46 8.12 10.07 14.74
CA GLY A 46 9.18 9.25 15.31
C GLY A 46 8.96 7.73 15.27
N LYS A 47 7.82 7.24 14.79
CA LYS A 47 7.55 5.80 14.69
C LYS A 47 8.23 5.13 13.49
N GLY A 48 8.75 5.90 12.57
CA GLY A 48 9.34 5.41 11.32
C GLY A 48 8.33 5.23 10.20
N ALA A 49 8.85 5.04 9.00
CA ALA A 49 8.07 4.96 7.77
C ALA A 49 7.15 3.72 7.75
N GLN A 50 5.86 3.94 7.51
CA GLN A 50 4.84 2.89 7.45
C GLN A 50 4.06 2.88 6.14
N LEU A 51 3.81 4.04 5.53
CA LEU A 51 3.08 4.16 4.27
C LEU A 51 4.03 4.35 3.08
N VAL A 52 3.58 3.91 1.90
CA VAL A 52 4.24 4.18 0.61
C VAL A 52 5.69 3.67 0.58
N ARG A 53 5.88 2.38 0.86
CA ARG A 53 7.20 1.72 0.93
C ARG A 53 7.43 0.71 -0.17
N ALA A 54 6.38 0.23 -0.81
CA ALA A 54 6.48 -0.80 -1.86
C ALA A 54 7.17 -0.26 -3.11
N ALA A 55 7.79 -1.15 -3.90
CA ALA A 55 8.44 -0.81 -5.15
C ALA A 55 7.51 0.00 -6.07
N GLY A 56 8.01 1.10 -6.62
CA GLY A 56 7.28 2.02 -7.48
C GLY A 56 6.12 2.78 -6.80
N ALA A 57 6.00 2.70 -5.45
CA ALA A 57 4.97 3.42 -4.75
C ALA A 57 5.31 4.90 -4.59
N PHE A 58 4.27 5.74 -4.63
CA PHE A 58 4.36 7.17 -4.37
C PHE A 58 3.05 7.68 -3.77
N ALA A 59 3.12 8.83 -3.13
CA ALA A 59 1.97 9.61 -2.70
C ALA A 59 2.23 11.08 -3.00
N GLN A 60 1.18 11.89 -3.02
CA GLN A 60 1.26 13.32 -3.26
C GLN A 60 0.77 14.08 -2.02
N LEU A 61 1.52 15.07 -1.59
CA LEU A 61 1.08 16.02 -0.58
C LEU A 61 0.09 17.00 -1.22
N VAL A 62 -1.19 16.93 -0.85
CA VAL A 62 -2.26 17.71 -1.49
C VAL A 62 -2.48 19.04 -0.79
N ALA A 63 -2.53 19.03 0.53
CA ALA A 63 -2.79 20.22 1.33
C ALA A 63 -2.17 20.09 2.73
N ARG A 64 -2.07 21.23 3.42
CA ARG A 64 -1.73 21.31 4.85
C ARG A 64 -2.74 22.21 5.53
N GLU A 65 -3.41 21.70 6.57
CA GLU A 65 -4.47 22.40 7.28
C GLU A 65 -4.28 22.18 8.79
N GLY A 66 -3.96 23.24 9.50
CA GLY A 66 -3.69 23.19 10.93
C GLY A 66 -2.57 22.19 11.26
N GLU A 67 -2.86 21.23 12.11
CA GLU A 67 -1.92 20.18 12.53
C GLU A 67 -1.82 18.98 11.57
N TYR A 68 -2.56 18.99 10.49
CA TYR A 68 -2.64 17.85 9.58
C TYR A 68 -2.23 18.18 8.16
N ALA A 69 -1.56 17.22 7.52
CA ALA A 69 -1.28 17.20 6.09
C ALA A 69 -2.22 16.21 5.39
N GLN A 70 -2.78 16.59 4.28
CA GLN A 70 -3.58 15.71 3.42
C GLN A 70 -2.70 15.06 2.37
N ILE A 71 -2.71 13.74 2.32
CA ILE A 71 -1.87 12.94 1.44
C ILE A 71 -2.77 12.08 0.56
N ARG A 72 -2.60 12.20 -0.76
CA ARG A 72 -3.23 11.33 -1.76
C ARG A 72 -2.33 10.15 -2.04
N LEU A 73 -2.80 8.94 -1.73
CA LEU A 73 -2.13 7.68 -2.03
C LEU A 73 -2.34 7.26 -3.49
N ARG A 74 -1.49 6.36 -4.00
CA ARG A 74 -1.62 5.78 -5.35
C ARG A 74 -2.99 5.12 -5.59
N SER A 75 -3.66 4.63 -4.53
CA SER A 75 -5.01 4.06 -4.59
C SER A 75 -6.12 5.09 -4.82
N GLY A 76 -5.82 6.40 -4.77
CA GLY A 76 -6.78 7.49 -4.78
C GLY A 76 -7.34 7.86 -3.40
N GLU A 77 -7.04 7.10 -2.35
CA GLU A 77 -7.43 7.45 -0.98
C GLU A 77 -6.71 8.74 -0.55
N VAL A 78 -7.46 9.69 -0.01
CA VAL A 78 -6.91 10.89 0.63
C VAL A 78 -6.98 10.72 2.14
N ARG A 79 -5.85 10.89 2.79
CA ARG A 79 -5.69 10.65 4.22
C ARG A 79 -5.03 11.82 4.91
N ARG A 80 -5.47 12.11 6.16
CA ARG A 80 -4.81 13.05 7.05
C ARG A 80 -3.68 12.36 7.83
N VAL A 81 -2.57 13.05 7.96
CA VAL A 81 -1.41 12.64 8.77
C VAL A 81 -0.89 13.88 9.49
N LEU A 82 -0.39 13.75 10.71
CA LEU A 82 0.19 14.87 11.45
C LEU A 82 1.34 15.52 10.68
N ILE A 83 1.43 16.84 10.68
CA ILE A 83 2.45 17.60 9.95
C ILE A 83 3.88 17.35 10.45
N GLU A 84 4.03 16.90 11.71
CA GLU A 84 5.29 16.51 12.31
C GLU A 84 5.83 15.16 11.79
N CYS A 85 4.96 14.34 11.19
CA CYS A 85 5.38 13.09 10.55
C CYS A 85 6.35 13.36 9.42
N ARG A 86 7.39 12.53 9.33
CA ARG A 86 8.40 12.63 8.29
C ARG A 86 7.98 11.86 7.04
N ALA A 87 8.43 12.36 5.91
CA ALA A 87 8.32 11.68 4.62
C ALA A 87 9.59 11.92 3.80
N THR A 88 9.88 11.01 2.88
CA THR A 88 11.03 11.13 1.97
C THR A 88 10.57 11.66 0.62
N ILE A 89 11.33 12.57 0.03
CA ILE A 89 11.05 13.16 -1.27
C ILE A 89 11.29 12.16 -2.40
N GLY A 90 10.40 12.10 -3.36
CA GLY A 90 10.48 11.27 -4.57
C GLY A 90 9.59 10.03 -4.53
N THR A 91 9.78 9.14 -5.49
CA THR A 91 9.08 7.85 -5.63
C THR A 91 10.00 6.72 -5.22
N VAL A 92 9.45 5.61 -4.75
CA VAL A 92 10.24 4.39 -4.49
C VAL A 92 10.76 3.82 -5.81
N GLY A 93 12.00 3.40 -5.85
CA GLY A 93 12.61 2.76 -7.01
C GLY A 93 12.04 1.37 -7.30
N ASN A 94 12.64 0.69 -8.30
CA ASN A 94 12.28 -0.67 -8.71
C ASN A 94 10.80 -0.81 -9.12
N GLU A 95 10.26 0.15 -9.85
CA GLU A 95 8.86 0.20 -10.28
C GLU A 95 8.46 -0.99 -11.17
N GLU A 96 9.42 -1.57 -11.89
CA GLU A 96 9.23 -2.73 -12.76
C GLU A 96 9.07 -4.06 -11.98
N ASN A 97 9.22 -4.05 -10.67
CA ASN A 97 9.07 -5.26 -9.86
C ASN A 97 7.69 -5.93 -10.02
N SER A 98 6.65 -5.15 -10.33
CA SER A 98 5.31 -5.67 -10.59
C SER A 98 5.17 -6.39 -11.93
N LEU A 99 6.08 -6.16 -12.87
CA LEU A 99 6.09 -6.79 -14.20
C LEU A 99 6.81 -8.14 -14.18
N ARG A 100 7.47 -8.48 -13.07
CA ARG A 100 8.23 -9.72 -12.95
C ARG A 100 7.32 -10.93 -12.94
N GLU A 101 7.52 -11.82 -13.89
CA GLU A 101 6.91 -13.14 -13.94
C GLU A 101 7.82 -14.19 -13.29
N LEU A 102 7.23 -15.12 -12.55
CA LEU A 102 7.98 -16.18 -11.84
C LEU A 102 8.27 -17.38 -12.73
N GLY A 103 7.53 -17.56 -13.82
CA GLY A 103 7.69 -18.60 -14.81
C GLY A 103 7.29 -20.01 -14.36
N LYS A 104 7.57 -20.40 -13.12
CA LYS A 104 7.27 -21.74 -12.59
C LYS A 104 6.77 -21.71 -11.15
N ALA A 105 5.98 -22.73 -10.77
CA ALA A 105 5.44 -22.87 -9.41
C ALA A 105 6.55 -22.96 -8.32
N GLY A 106 7.69 -23.58 -8.65
CA GLY A 106 8.83 -23.64 -7.74
C GLY A 106 9.38 -22.28 -7.33
N ALA A 107 9.37 -21.29 -8.21
CA ALA A 107 9.81 -19.94 -7.89
C ALA A 107 8.89 -19.26 -6.84
N THR A 108 7.59 -19.58 -6.85
CA THR A 108 6.65 -19.16 -5.79
C THR A 108 6.97 -19.84 -4.47
N ARG A 109 7.32 -21.13 -4.51
CA ARG A 109 7.75 -21.89 -3.32
C ARG A 109 9.03 -21.31 -2.68
N TRP A 110 9.98 -20.87 -3.48
CA TRP A 110 11.20 -20.20 -3.00
C TRP A 110 10.92 -18.92 -2.19
N ARG A 111 9.77 -18.28 -2.43
CA ARG A 111 9.30 -17.13 -1.66
C ARG A 111 8.57 -17.51 -0.37
N GLY A 112 8.53 -18.79 0.00
CA GLY A 112 7.81 -19.27 1.16
C GLY A 112 6.29 -19.39 0.99
N ILE A 113 5.76 -19.15 -0.21
CA ILE A 113 4.33 -19.21 -0.51
C ILE A 113 3.94 -20.66 -0.79
N ARG A 114 3.05 -21.22 0.04
CA ARG A 114 2.50 -22.55 -0.15
C ARG A 114 1.44 -22.57 -1.26
N PRO A 115 1.20 -23.74 -1.90
CA PRO A 115 0.11 -23.88 -2.86
C PRO A 115 -1.24 -23.58 -2.23
N THR A 116 -2.10 -22.91 -3.00
CA THR A 116 -3.47 -22.59 -2.59
C THR A 116 -4.44 -23.41 -3.41
N VAL A 117 -5.35 -24.12 -2.75
CA VAL A 117 -6.45 -24.85 -3.41
C VAL A 117 -7.66 -23.91 -3.48
N ARG A 118 -8.28 -23.85 -4.65
CA ARG A 118 -9.50 -23.07 -4.85
C ARG A 118 -10.69 -23.76 -4.17
N GLY A 119 -11.60 -23.01 -3.55
CA GLY A 119 -12.80 -23.57 -2.90
C GLY A 119 -13.67 -24.41 -3.81
N VAL A 120 -13.72 -24.09 -5.13
CA VAL A 120 -14.47 -24.85 -6.15
C VAL A 120 -13.90 -26.29 -6.34
N ALA A 121 -12.63 -26.51 -6.04
CA ALA A 121 -11.99 -27.81 -6.12
C ALA A 121 -12.12 -28.66 -4.85
N MET A 122 -12.78 -28.13 -3.83
CA MET A 122 -12.99 -28.79 -2.56
C MET A 122 -14.34 -29.53 -2.51
N ASN A 123 -14.54 -30.35 -1.50
CA ASN A 123 -15.83 -30.98 -1.21
C ASN A 123 -16.80 -29.98 -0.52
N PRO A 124 -18.12 -30.23 -0.56
CA PRO A 124 -19.11 -29.34 0.08
C PRO A 124 -18.89 -29.10 1.56
N VAL A 125 -18.32 -30.06 2.29
CA VAL A 125 -17.99 -29.96 3.72
C VAL A 125 -16.86 -28.96 4.00
N ASP A 126 -15.94 -28.76 3.02
CA ASP A 126 -14.72 -27.97 3.21
C ASP A 126 -14.92 -26.50 2.79
N HIS A 127 -15.82 -26.25 1.85
CA HIS A 127 -16.02 -24.89 1.31
C HIS A 127 -17.43 -24.69 0.76
N PRO A 128 -18.06 -23.51 0.94
CA PRO A 128 -19.37 -23.19 0.35
C PRO A 128 -19.44 -23.27 -1.18
N HIS A 129 -18.30 -23.27 -1.87
CA HIS A 129 -18.19 -23.46 -3.33
C HIS A 129 -17.88 -24.91 -3.71
N GLY A 130 -17.79 -25.81 -2.76
CA GLY A 130 -17.43 -27.21 -3.00
C GLY A 130 -18.56 -28.02 -3.62
N GLY A 131 -18.17 -29.16 -4.21
CA GLY A 131 -19.08 -30.11 -4.83
C GLY A 131 -19.38 -29.84 -6.30
N GLY A 132 -20.32 -30.62 -6.87
CA GLY A 132 -20.70 -30.59 -8.27
C GLY A 132 -19.95 -31.58 -9.14
N GLU A 133 -20.38 -31.75 -10.38
CA GLU A 133 -19.76 -32.60 -11.40
C GLU A 133 -19.01 -31.76 -12.43
N GLY A 134 -17.83 -32.24 -12.86
CA GLY A 134 -17.02 -31.62 -13.90
C GLY A 134 -16.53 -30.21 -13.57
N LYS A 135 -16.64 -29.29 -14.51
CA LYS A 135 -16.22 -27.89 -14.36
C LYS A 135 -17.33 -27.04 -13.77
N THR A 136 -17.66 -27.26 -12.51
CA THR A 136 -18.67 -26.45 -11.79
C THR A 136 -18.14 -25.05 -11.47
N GLY A 137 -19.04 -24.07 -11.47
CA GLY A 137 -18.78 -22.71 -10.99
C GLY A 137 -19.05 -22.57 -9.49
N THR A 138 -19.01 -21.35 -8.99
CA THR A 138 -19.24 -21.07 -7.55
C THR A 138 -20.71 -21.25 -7.14
N GLY A 139 -21.65 -21.31 -8.07
CA GLY A 139 -23.11 -21.45 -7.86
C GLY A 139 -23.78 -20.26 -7.14
N ARG A 140 -22.99 -19.33 -6.61
CA ARG A 140 -23.41 -18.13 -5.86
C ARG A 140 -22.39 -17.00 -5.97
N ALA A 141 -22.69 -15.85 -5.39
CA ALA A 141 -21.67 -14.80 -5.20
C ALA A 141 -20.45 -15.37 -4.46
N PRO A 142 -19.21 -15.05 -4.90
CA PRO A 142 -17.99 -15.59 -4.30
C PRO A 142 -17.90 -15.27 -2.81
N VAL A 143 -17.65 -16.30 -2.01
CA VAL A 143 -17.53 -16.21 -0.55
C VAL A 143 -16.22 -16.85 -0.05
N THR A 144 -15.82 -16.50 1.16
CA THR A 144 -14.72 -17.16 1.89
C THR A 144 -15.16 -18.53 2.41
N PRO A 145 -14.24 -19.38 2.91
CA PRO A 145 -14.61 -20.63 3.60
C PRO A 145 -15.63 -20.46 4.72
N TRP A 146 -15.69 -19.28 5.32
CA TRP A 146 -16.60 -18.93 6.41
C TRP A 146 -17.88 -18.23 5.94
N GLY A 147 -18.15 -18.19 4.63
CA GLY A 147 -19.38 -17.63 4.05
C GLY A 147 -19.38 -16.11 3.85
N GLN A 148 -18.33 -15.40 4.19
CA GLN A 148 -18.24 -13.95 3.99
C GLN A 148 -18.03 -13.62 2.51
N LEU A 149 -18.78 -12.64 1.98
CA LEU A 149 -18.64 -12.16 0.61
C LEU A 149 -17.22 -11.65 0.34
N THR A 150 -16.59 -12.12 -0.74
CA THR A 150 -15.23 -11.70 -1.14
C THR A 150 -15.22 -10.50 -2.08
N LYS A 151 -16.33 -10.26 -2.79
CA LYS A 151 -16.49 -9.08 -3.67
C LYS A 151 -17.40 -8.05 -3.01
N GLY A 152 -16.91 -6.82 -2.93
CA GLY A 152 -17.67 -5.68 -2.44
C GLY A 152 -17.76 -5.51 -0.93
N TYR A 153 -17.47 -6.51 -0.14
CA TYR A 153 -17.52 -6.42 1.32
C TYR A 153 -16.35 -5.56 1.86
N ARG A 154 -16.65 -4.68 2.82
CA ARG A 154 -15.62 -3.87 3.49
C ARG A 154 -14.96 -4.69 4.59
N THR A 155 -13.69 -5.04 4.39
CA THR A 155 -12.91 -5.83 5.35
C THR A 155 -12.17 -4.98 6.40
N ARG A 156 -12.10 -3.65 6.23
CA ARG A 156 -11.47 -2.75 7.19
C ARG A 156 -12.32 -2.61 8.45
N ASN A 157 -11.78 -3.03 9.60
CA ASN A 157 -12.44 -2.97 10.91
C ASN A 157 -11.90 -1.85 11.83
N SER A 158 -10.82 -1.16 11.42
CA SER A 158 -10.22 -0.12 12.26
C SER A 158 -11.07 1.14 12.28
N LYS A 159 -11.93 1.27 13.29
CA LYS A 159 -12.76 2.46 13.50
C LYS A 159 -11.94 3.66 14.01
N ARG A 160 -10.90 3.42 14.81
CA ARG A 160 -10.07 4.46 15.43
C ARG A 160 -9.45 5.45 14.44
N THR A 161 -9.05 4.98 13.27
CA THR A 161 -8.38 5.79 12.24
C THR A 161 -9.27 6.12 11.04
N ASP A 162 -10.58 5.87 11.13
CA ASP A 162 -11.52 6.23 10.07
C ASP A 162 -11.68 7.74 9.92
N SER A 163 -11.61 8.49 11.02
CA SER A 163 -11.61 9.96 11.03
C SER A 163 -10.43 10.58 10.27
N MET A 164 -9.33 9.82 10.10
CA MET A 164 -8.17 10.25 9.34
C MET A 164 -8.33 10.07 7.82
N ILE A 165 -9.38 9.41 7.35
CA ILE A 165 -9.64 9.21 5.92
C ILE A 165 -10.61 10.31 5.46
N VAL A 166 -10.10 11.24 4.65
CA VAL A 166 -10.88 12.34 4.06
C VAL A 166 -11.72 11.82 2.90
N SER A 167 -11.09 11.08 2.00
CA SER A 167 -11.75 10.46 0.86
C SER A 167 -11.28 9.03 0.68
N ARG A 168 -12.22 8.10 0.52
CA ARG A 168 -11.89 6.70 0.24
C ARG A 168 -11.52 6.54 -1.23
N ARG A 169 -10.74 5.48 -1.54
CA ARG A 169 -10.46 5.11 -2.94
C ARG A 169 -11.79 4.97 -3.70
N ASN A 170 -11.84 5.52 -4.91
CA ASN A 170 -13.01 5.35 -5.77
C ASN A 170 -13.19 3.86 -6.08
N ARG A 171 -14.39 3.35 -5.82
CA ARG A 171 -14.84 2.07 -6.36
C ARG A 171 -15.46 2.37 -7.72
N LYS A 172 -14.86 1.84 -8.78
CA LYS A 172 -15.60 1.64 -10.03
C LYS A 172 -16.61 0.52 -9.82
#